data_8eef097f51076cafa645ec632a0afddc
#
_entry.id   8eef097f51076cafa645ec632a0afddc
#
_cell.length_a   1.000
_cell.length_b   1.000
_cell.length_c   1.000
_cell.angle_alpha   90.00
_cell.angle_beta   90.00
_cell.angle_gamma   90.00
#
_symmetry.space_group_name_H-M   'P 1'
#
loop_
_entity.id
_entity.type
_entity.pdbx_description
1 polymer ?
#
loop_
_entity_poly.entity_id
_entity_poly.type
_entity_poly.pdbx_seq_one_letter_code
_entity_poly.pdbx_strand_id
1 'polypeptide(L)'
;MLKENIFHFNNSLSSFLEFVLAFFVFVLLFRLFQRYILQKFKKIAKKTKTDIDDVFLKIIESIKPPFYLFLSFYLAFQFLDSGVFLEKIVNTILIIWITIQIIFAIQILIDYIIKKFFLKEKNETSKTSINLIGKIFKGILWAIGLLLILSNLGIDITSLIAGLGIGGIAVALALQNVLGDLFSSFALHFDKPFEVGDYIVIGPHSGIVQKIGIKTTRIMALQGEEIVISNQELTSTRIQNFKKMEERRICFSFGVVYEISSEKLKQIPEIIEKIIQNNKLIRFDRAHFVKFDDSALLFDVVYYISSSEYTVYRQIHQEILFKIKEEFEKKEIVMAYPTQTLYVQDNSKS
;
A
#
# COMPACT_ATOMS: atom_id res chain seq x y z
N MET A 1 -21.55 -34.24 -51.99
CA MET A 1 -22.64 -33.27 -51.59
C MET A 1 -22.00 -32.01 -50.95
N LEU A 2 -21.25 -31.23 -51.72
CA LEU A 2 -20.61 -29.97 -51.28
C LEU A 2 -20.64 -28.95 -52.43
N LYS A 3 -21.76 -28.75 -53.04
CA LYS A 3 -22.01 -27.73 -54.06
C LYS A 3 -23.44 -27.18 -53.89
N GLU A 4 -23.78 -26.75 -52.69
CA GLU A 4 -25.03 -26.01 -52.50
C GLU A 4 -24.76 -24.66 -51.87
N ASN A 5 -25.01 -23.65 -52.66
CA ASN A 5 -25.40 -22.30 -52.28
C ASN A 5 -24.31 -21.38 -51.63
N ILE A 6 -23.21 -21.18 -52.33
CA ILE A 6 -22.24 -20.12 -51.96
C ILE A 6 -22.77 -18.73 -52.26
N PHE A 7 -23.72 -18.57 -53.25
CA PHE A 7 -24.31 -17.30 -53.65
C PHE A 7 -25.80 -17.48 -54.04
N HIS A 8 -26.71 -17.54 -53.07
CA HIS A 8 -28.13 -17.30 -53.33
C HIS A 8 -28.45 -15.84 -53.07
N PHE A 9 -28.40 -15.02 -54.12
CA PHE A 9 -29.03 -13.73 -54.15
C PHE A 9 -30.48 -13.94 -54.58
N ASN A 10 -31.37 -14.19 -53.65
CA ASN A 10 -32.80 -14.28 -53.92
C ASN A 10 -33.50 -12.95 -53.60
N ASN A 11 -32.79 -11.84 -53.75
CA ASN A 11 -33.31 -10.51 -53.44
C ASN A 11 -34.21 -9.99 -54.56
N SER A 12 -35.44 -9.63 -54.21
CA SER A 12 -36.31 -8.85 -55.06
C SER A 12 -35.71 -7.45 -55.30
N LEU A 13 -36.11 -6.81 -56.39
CA LEU A 13 -35.71 -5.42 -56.68
C LEU A 13 -36.05 -4.47 -55.50
N SER A 14 -37.13 -4.77 -54.76
CA SER A 14 -37.53 -4.05 -53.54
C SER A 14 -36.50 -4.14 -52.42
N SER A 15 -35.96 -5.33 -52.08
CA SER A 15 -34.98 -5.50 -51.03
C SER A 15 -33.66 -4.76 -51.34
N PHE A 16 -33.27 -4.71 -52.61
CA PHE A 16 -32.08 -3.92 -53.02
C PHE A 16 -32.34 -2.41 -52.87
N LEU A 17 -33.53 -1.92 -53.22
CA LEU A 17 -33.92 -0.53 -53.03
C LEU A 17 -33.96 -0.17 -51.52
N GLU A 18 -34.50 -1.05 -50.70
CA GLU A 18 -34.51 -0.88 -49.23
C GLU A 18 -33.10 -0.82 -48.66
N PHE A 19 -32.17 -1.68 -49.08
CA PHE A 19 -30.76 -1.63 -48.72
C PHE A 19 -30.15 -0.28 -49.07
N VAL A 20 -30.26 0.19 -50.31
CA VAL A 20 -29.70 1.44 -50.76
C VAL A 20 -30.25 2.64 -49.99
N LEU A 21 -31.57 2.66 -49.79
CA LEU A 21 -32.24 3.72 -49.03
C LEU A 21 -31.82 3.71 -47.58
N ALA A 22 -31.80 2.54 -46.91
CA ALA A 22 -31.36 2.36 -45.56
C ALA A 22 -29.89 2.79 -45.36
N PHE A 23 -29.01 2.45 -46.31
CA PHE A 23 -27.60 2.86 -46.29
C PHE A 23 -27.45 4.38 -46.22
N PHE A 24 -28.12 5.09 -47.13
CA PHE A 24 -28.05 6.56 -47.15
C PHE A 24 -28.68 7.19 -45.90
N VAL A 25 -29.79 6.63 -45.43
CA VAL A 25 -30.44 7.08 -44.19
C VAL A 25 -29.47 6.91 -42.97
N PHE A 26 -28.86 5.74 -42.83
CA PHE A 26 -27.90 5.50 -41.74
C PHE A 26 -26.65 6.38 -41.84
N VAL A 27 -26.10 6.57 -43.05
CA VAL A 27 -24.98 7.51 -43.28
C VAL A 27 -25.36 8.92 -42.84
N LEU A 28 -26.56 9.39 -43.19
CA LEU A 28 -27.02 10.72 -42.78
C LEU A 28 -27.23 10.80 -41.28
N LEU A 29 -27.86 9.80 -40.68
CA LEU A 29 -28.10 9.72 -39.22
C LEU A 29 -26.76 9.74 -38.44
N PHE A 30 -25.79 8.89 -38.83
CA PHE A 30 -24.49 8.87 -38.17
C PHE A 30 -23.72 10.16 -38.35
N ARG A 31 -23.81 10.81 -39.50
CA ARG A 31 -23.17 12.11 -39.76
C ARG A 31 -23.79 13.22 -38.92
N LEU A 32 -25.12 13.23 -38.77
CA LEU A 32 -25.80 14.18 -37.90
C LEU A 32 -25.52 13.90 -36.42
N PHE A 33 -25.53 12.64 -36.01
CA PHE A 33 -25.24 12.20 -34.66
C PHE A 33 -23.80 12.59 -34.25
N GLN A 34 -22.80 12.29 -35.10
CA GLN A 34 -21.42 12.66 -34.88
C GLN A 34 -21.28 14.18 -34.75
N ARG A 35 -21.88 14.96 -35.64
CA ARG A 35 -21.81 16.43 -35.61
C ARG A 35 -22.48 16.99 -34.36
N TYR A 36 -23.63 16.47 -33.96
CA TYR A 36 -24.38 16.87 -32.77
C TYR A 36 -23.62 16.52 -31.49
N ILE A 37 -23.14 15.29 -31.38
CA ILE A 37 -22.38 14.83 -30.22
C ILE A 37 -21.08 15.63 -30.05
N LEU A 38 -20.28 15.75 -31.11
CA LEU A 38 -19.05 16.52 -31.04
C LEU A 38 -19.28 17.97 -30.63
N GLN A 39 -20.33 18.62 -31.18
CA GLN A 39 -20.66 19.98 -30.78
C GLN A 39 -21.12 20.10 -29.34
N LYS A 40 -21.92 19.16 -28.85
CA LYS A 40 -22.42 19.13 -27.47
C LYS A 40 -21.30 18.88 -26.49
N PHE A 41 -20.45 17.90 -26.74
CA PHE A 41 -19.29 17.61 -25.90
C PHE A 41 -18.25 18.73 -25.93
N LYS A 42 -17.96 19.35 -27.07
CA LYS A 42 -17.10 20.55 -27.16
C LYS A 42 -17.65 21.74 -26.36
N LYS A 43 -18.98 21.89 -26.30
CA LYS A 43 -19.59 22.94 -25.45
C LYS A 43 -19.50 22.61 -23.97
N ILE A 44 -19.63 21.34 -23.58
CA ILE A 44 -19.50 20.87 -22.18
C ILE A 44 -18.04 20.99 -21.73
N ALA A 45 -17.11 20.48 -22.50
CA ALA A 45 -15.66 20.53 -22.21
C ALA A 45 -15.13 21.98 -22.03
N LYS A 46 -15.70 22.95 -22.76
CA LYS A 46 -15.36 24.36 -22.56
C LYS A 46 -15.91 24.98 -21.26
N LYS A 47 -16.93 24.35 -20.63
CA LYS A 47 -17.55 24.85 -19.39
C LYS A 47 -17.01 24.16 -18.14
N THR A 48 -16.46 22.97 -18.27
CA THR A 48 -15.92 22.18 -17.17
C THR A 48 -14.41 22.43 -17.03
N LYS A 49 -13.92 22.53 -15.80
CA LYS A 49 -12.48 22.66 -15.48
C LYS A 49 -11.78 21.29 -15.42
N THR A 50 -12.47 20.21 -15.83
CA THR A 50 -11.94 18.84 -15.71
C THR A 50 -11.41 18.35 -17.05
N ASP A 51 -10.17 17.88 -17.08
CA ASP A 51 -9.51 17.30 -18.26
C ASP A 51 -10.17 15.99 -18.76
N ILE A 52 -11.11 15.43 -18.00
CA ILE A 52 -11.80 14.17 -18.34
C ILE A 52 -12.66 14.34 -19.60
N ASP A 53 -13.32 15.47 -19.74
CA ASP A 53 -14.17 15.76 -20.88
C ASP A 53 -13.35 15.84 -22.19
N ASP A 54 -12.10 16.32 -22.11
CA ASP A 54 -11.18 16.33 -23.25
C ASP A 54 -10.77 14.92 -23.68
N VAL A 55 -10.70 13.96 -22.74
CA VAL A 55 -10.40 12.56 -23.05
C VAL A 55 -11.57 11.92 -23.79
N PHE A 56 -12.80 12.13 -23.31
CA PHE A 56 -14.00 11.66 -24.01
C PHE A 56 -14.09 12.26 -25.42
N LEU A 57 -13.80 13.55 -25.59
CA LEU A 57 -13.73 14.15 -26.90
C LEU A 57 -12.73 13.47 -27.81
N LYS A 58 -11.50 13.21 -27.33
CA LYS A 58 -10.46 12.52 -28.10
C LYS A 58 -10.86 11.10 -28.47
N ILE A 59 -11.55 10.37 -27.58
CA ILE A 59 -12.07 9.04 -27.87
C ILE A 59 -13.11 9.12 -29.00
N ILE A 60 -14.06 10.05 -28.95
CA ILE A 60 -15.07 10.22 -30.01
C ILE A 60 -14.42 10.67 -31.32
N GLU A 61 -13.43 11.57 -31.28
CA GLU A 61 -12.68 12.03 -32.46
C GLU A 61 -11.78 10.94 -33.06
N SER A 62 -11.37 9.92 -32.26
CA SER A 62 -10.60 8.78 -32.75
C SER A 62 -11.42 7.87 -33.67
N ILE A 63 -12.75 7.92 -33.58
CA ILE A 63 -13.66 7.16 -34.45
C ILE A 63 -13.75 7.89 -35.81
N LYS A 64 -12.95 7.39 -36.76
CA LYS A 64 -12.82 8.02 -38.09
C LYS A 64 -14.06 7.80 -38.95
N PRO A 65 -14.34 8.69 -39.91
CA PRO A 65 -15.49 8.58 -40.82
C PRO A 65 -15.68 7.22 -41.52
N PRO A 66 -14.62 6.50 -41.93
CA PRO A 66 -14.76 5.17 -42.53
C PRO A 66 -15.49 4.16 -41.64
N PHE A 67 -15.35 4.26 -40.31
CA PHE A 67 -16.05 3.38 -39.37
C PHE A 67 -17.59 3.58 -39.47
N TYR A 68 -18.04 4.83 -39.52
CA TYR A 68 -19.47 5.14 -39.61
C TYR A 68 -20.05 4.73 -40.97
N LEU A 69 -19.27 4.83 -42.05
CA LEU A 69 -19.66 4.35 -43.36
C LEU A 69 -19.84 2.82 -43.35
N PHE A 70 -18.86 2.11 -42.75
CA PHE A 70 -18.96 0.66 -42.64
C PHE A 70 -20.12 0.21 -41.73
N LEU A 71 -20.33 0.92 -40.61
CA LEU A 71 -21.45 0.65 -39.70
C LEU A 71 -22.80 0.88 -40.38
N SER A 72 -22.90 1.94 -41.20
CA SER A 72 -24.09 2.21 -42.02
C SER A 72 -24.32 1.09 -43.04
N PHE A 73 -23.26 0.63 -43.69
CA PHE A 73 -23.29 -0.50 -44.59
C PHE A 73 -23.75 -1.79 -43.89
N TYR A 74 -23.17 -2.07 -42.69
CA TYR A 74 -23.55 -3.24 -41.90
C TYR A 74 -25.04 -3.26 -41.54
N LEU A 75 -25.56 -2.12 -41.05
CA LEU A 75 -26.99 -2.03 -40.68
C LEU A 75 -27.88 -2.12 -41.90
N ALA A 76 -27.50 -1.53 -43.03
CA ALA A 76 -28.25 -1.65 -44.26
C ALA A 76 -28.20 -3.08 -44.84
N PHE A 77 -27.05 -3.75 -44.69
CA PHE A 77 -26.86 -5.12 -45.17
C PHE A 77 -27.82 -6.14 -44.59
N GLN A 78 -28.33 -5.86 -43.36
CA GLN A 78 -29.37 -6.71 -42.73
C GLN A 78 -30.70 -6.73 -43.47
N PHE A 79 -30.95 -5.81 -44.41
CA PHE A 79 -32.14 -5.81 -45.24
C PHE A 79 -32.00 -6.69 -46.51
N LEU A 80 -30.80 -7.24 -46.72
CA LEU A 80 -30.50 -8.14 -47.81
C LEU A 80 -30.47 -9.59 -47.35
N ASP A 81 -31.13 -10.48 -48.06
CA ASP A 81 -30.95 -11.92 -47.86
C ASP A 81 -29.69 -12.38 -48.61
N SER A 82 -28.54 -12.28 -47.89
CA SER A 82 -27.21 -12.38 -48.50
C SER A 82 -26.54 -13.74 -48.35
N GLY A 83 -27.24 -14.68 -47.71
CA GLY A 83 -26.69 -16.00 -47.40
C GLY A 83 -25.61 -15.98 -46.26
N VAL A 84 -25.53 -17.10 -45.54
CA VAL A 84 -24.75 -17.28 -44.32
C VAL A 84 -23.27 -16.92 -44.50
N PHE A 85 -22.68 -17.14 -45.66
CA PHE A 85 -21.24 -16.88 -45.92
C PHE A 85 -20.93 -15.39 -45.94
N LEU A 86 -21.71 -14.55 -46.63
CA LEU A 86 -21.52 -13.11 -46.70
C LEU A 86 -21.82 -12.45 -45.37
N GLU A 87 -22.87 -12.87 -44.66
CA GLU A 87 -23.17 -12.41 -43.31
C GLU A 87 -22.00 -12.66 -42.34
N LYS A 88 -21.39 -13.87 -42.38
CA LYS A 88 -20.22 -14.20 -41.56
C LYS A 88 -19.06 -13.28 -41.86
N ILE A 89 -18.76 -12.96 -43.12
CA ILE A 89 -17.68 -12.07 -43.52
C ILE A 89 -17.93 -10.66 -42.99
N VAL A 90 -19.15 -10.11 -43.21
CA VAL A 90 -19.50 -8.75 -42.81
C VAL A 90 -19.47 -8.61 -41.29
N ASN A 91 -20.00 -9.60 -40.54
CA ASN A 91 -19.94 -9.67 -39.09
C ASN A 91 -18.49 -9.71 -38.59
N THR A 92 -17.64 -10.53 -39.17
CA THR A 92 -16.21 -10.64 -38.80
C THR A 92 -15.49 -9.31 -39.01
N ILE A 93 -15.69 -8.63 -40.13
CA ILE A 93 -15.09 -7.32 -40.40
C ILE A 93 -15.57 -6.29 -39.36
N LEU A 94 -16.86 -6.30 -39.00
CA LEU A 94 -17.39 -5.41 -37.96
C LEU A 94 -16.70 -5.64 -36.60
N ILE A 95 -16.60 -6.90 -36.19
CA ILE A 95 -15.95 -7.28 -34.90
C ILE A 95 -14.48 -6.85 -34.86
N ILE A 96 -13.74 -7.11 -35.95
CA ILE A 96 -12.35 -6.65 -36.09
C ILE A 96 -12.27 -5.12 -35.91
N TRP A 97 -13.13 -4.40 -36.61
CA TRP A 97 -13.12 -2.94 -36.55
C TRP A 97 -13.48 -2.37 -35.19
N ILE A 98 -14.52 -2.91 -34.56
CA ILE A 98 -14.94 -2.57 -33.18
C ILE A 98 -13.79 -2.86 -32.22
N THR A 99 -13.15 -4.04 -32.31
CA THR A 99 -12.01 -4.40 -31.46
C THR A 99 -10.86 -3.39 -31.57
N ILE A 100 -10.48 -3.02 -32.78
CA ILE A 100 -9.45 -2.03 -33.04
C ILE A 100 -9.86 -0.66 -32.46
N GLN A 101 -11.12 -0.27 -32.60
CA GLN A 101 -11.62 1.01 -32.09
C GLN A 101 -11.61 1.08 -30.56
N ILE A 102 -11.98 -0.05 -29.90
CA ILE A 102 -11.89 -0.17 -28.44
C ILE A 102 -10.43 -0.09 -27.97
N ILE A 103 -9.50 -0.75 -28.68
CA ILE A 103 -8.08 -0.67 -28.37
C ILE A 103 -7.60 0.79 -28.42
N PHE A 104 -7.94 1.54 -29.46
CA PHE A 104 -7.57 2.96 -29.57
C PHE A 104 -8.18 3.81 -28.45
N ALA A 105 -9.44 3.58 -28.10
CA ALA A 105 -10.10 4.28 -27.00
C ALA A 105 -9.38 4.04 -25.65
N ILE A 106 -9.03 2.78 -25.35
CA ILE A 106 -8.29 2.43 -24.14
C ILE A 106 -6.88 3.00 -24.16
N GLN A 107 -6.19 3.02 -25.30
CA GLN A 107 -4.86 3.64 -25.43
C GLN A 107 -4.90 5.15 -25.13
N ILE A 108 -5.92 5.87 -25.60
CA ILE A 108 -6.10 7.29 -25.28
C ILE A 108 -6.27 7.49 -23.77
N LEU A 109 -7.03 6.59 -23.11
CA LEU A 109 -7.22 6.62 -21.67
C LEU A 109 -5.90 6.36 -20.90
N ILE A 110 -5.13 5.36 -21.33
CA ILE A 110 -3.80 5.04 -20.76
C ILE A 110 -2.88 6.27 -20.88
N ASP A 111 -2.80 6.89 -22.08
CA ASP A 111 -1.96 8.06 -22.31
C ASP A 111 -2.38 9.27 -21.44
N TYR A 112 -3.67 9.44 -21.23
CA TYR A 112 -4.17 10.48 -20.34
C TYR A 112 -3.78 10.24 -18.88
N ILE A 113 -3.97 9.01 -18.38
CA ILE A 113 -3.60 8.64 -17.00
C ILE A 113 -2.10 8.88 -16.78
N ILE A 114 -1.28 8.41 -17.71
CA ILE A 114 0.17 8.60 -17.66
C ILE A 114 0.51 10.10 -17.60
N LYS A 115 -0.04 10.91 -18.49
CA LYS A 115 0.23 12.35 -18.54
C LYS A 115 -0.23 13.07 -17.29
N LYS A 116 -1.42 12.76 -16.77
CA LYS A 116 -2.02 13.48 -15.64
C LYS A 116 -1.33 13.18 -14.32
N PHE A 117 -1.04 11.92 -14.05
CA PHE A 117 -0.57 11.48 -12.74
C PHE A 117 0.96 11.41 -12.62
N PHE A 118 1.65 11.14 -13.73
CA PHE A 118 3.06 10.80 -13.67
C PHE A 118 3.98 11.80 -14.39
N LEU A 119 3.54 12.53 -15.41
CA LEU A 119 4.41 13.47 -16.12
C LEU A 119 4.52 14.87 -15.47
N LYS A 120 3.88 15.10 -14.32
CA LYS A 120 4.10 16.30 -13.51
C LYS A 120 5.44 16.30 -12.76
N GLU A 121 6.10 15.17 -12.67
CA GLU A 121 7.38 15.02 -12.00
C GLU A 121 8.53 15.56 -12.89
N LYS A 122 9.46 16.32 -12.28
CA LYS A 122 10.55 16.99 -13.00
C LYS A 122 11.69 16.05 -13.44
N ASN A 123 11.74 14.80 -12.93
CA ASN A 123 12.83 13.86 -13.18
C ASN A 123 12.67 13.11 -14.52
N GLU A 124 13.61 13.30 -15.43
CA GLU A 124 13.64 12.63 -16.75
C GLU A 124 13.69 11.09 -16.65
N THR A 125 14.39 10.54 -15.65
CA THR A 125 14.49 9.09 -15.43
C THR A 125 13.13 8.48 -15.08
N SER A 126 12.34 9.16 -14.24
CA SER A 126 10.97 8.73 -13.89
C SER A 126 10.05 8.72 -15.11
N LYS A 127 10.16 9.72 -15.98
CA LYS A 127 9.38 9.81 -17.23
C LYS A 127 9.63 8.63 -18.17
N THR A 128 10.90 8.23 -18.31
CA THR A 128 11.28 7.10 -19.17
C THR A 128 10.69 5.78 -18.66
N SER A 129 10.78 5.53 -17.34
CA SER A 129 10.24 4.32 -16.72
C SER A 129 8.72 4.23 -16.87
N ILE A 130 8.01 5.33 -16.67
CA ILE A 130 6.55 5.41 -16.78
C ILE A 130 6.10 5.19 -18.23
N ASN A 131 6.80 5.76 -19.20
CA ASN A 131 6.52 5.54 -20.62
C ASN A 131 6.75 4.08 -21.03
N LEU A 132 7.75 3.40 -20.44
CA LEU A 132 7.98 1.97 -20.66
C LEU A 132 6.80 1.13 -20.17
N ILE A 133 6.33 1.41 -18.96
CA ILE A 133 5.14 0.74 -18.39
C ILE A 133 3.93 0.96 -19.29
N GLY A 134 3.70 2.18 -19.76
CA GLY A 134 2.63 2.47 -20.73
C GLY A 134 2.72 1.67 -22.02
N LYS A 135 3.94 1.48 -22.56
CA LYS A 135 4.16 0.64 -23.75
C LYS A 135 3.84 -0.82 -23.48
N ILE A 136 4.18 -1.35 -22.30
CA ILE A 136 3.88 -2.73 -21.91
C ILE A 136 2.37 -2.94 -21.85
N PHE A 137 1.63 -2.04 -21.18
CA PHE A 137 0.16 -2.13 -21.13
C PHE A 137 -0.49 -2.07 -22.50
N LYS A 138 -0.01 -1.21 -23.39
CA LYS A 138 -0.47 -1.15 -24.78
C LYS A 138 -0.17 -2.44 -25.55
N GLY A 139 1.00 -3.05 -25.32
CA GLY A 139 1.37 -4.34 -25.91
C GLY A 139 0.43 -5.47 -25.47
N ILE A 140 0.13 -5.55 -24.17
CA ILE A 140 -0.84 -6.52 -23.62
C ILE A 140 -2.23 -6.30 -24.23
N LEU A 141 -2.67 -5.06 -24.36
CA LEU A 141 -3.95 -4.70 -24.95
C LEU A 141 -4.05 -5.17 -26.40
N TRP A 142 -2.99 -4.98 -27.20
CA TRP A 142 -2.91 -5.46 -28.57
C TRP A 142 -2.90 -6.99 -28.65
N ALA A 143 -2.23 -7.69 -27.73
CA ALA A 143 -2.22 -9.14 -27.66
C ALA A 143 -3.63 -9.69 -27.38
N ILE A 144 -4.34 -9.09 -26.42
CA ILE A 144 -5.75 -9.44 -26.11
C ILE A 144 -6.64 -9.19 -27.33
N GLY A 145 -6.51 -8.03 -27.97
CA GLY A 145 -7.28 -7.70 -29.17
C GLY A 145 -7.03 -8.66 -30.35
N LEU A 146 -5.77 -9.08 -30.55
CA LEU A 146 -5.40 -10.09 -31.54
C LEU A 146 -6.09 -11.42 -31.26
N LEU A 147 -6.07 -11.89 -29.98
CA LEU A 147 -6.76 -13.12 -29.58
C LEU A 147 -8.26 -13.06 -29.85
N LEU A 148 -8.90 -11.92 -29.54
CA LEU A 148 -10.34 -11.72 -29.82
C LEU A 148 -10.63 -11.80 -31.33
N ILE A 149 -9.77 -11.21 -32.17
CA ILE A 149 -9.90 -11.26 -33.62
C ILE A 149 -9.73 -12.70 -34.12
N LEU A 150 -8.68 -13.41 -33.69
CA LEU A 150 -8.41 -14.80 -34.09
C LEU A 150 -9.57 -15.73 -33.69
N SER A 151 -10.09 -15.58 -32.49
CA SER A 151 -11.25 -16.36 -32.01
C SER A 151 -12.48 -16.13 -32.90
N ASN A 152 -12.77 -14.91 -33.32
CA ASN A 152 -13.90 -14.59 -34.21
C ASN A 152 -13.69 -15.12 -35.64
N LEU A 153 -12.44 -15.27 -36.07
CA LEU A 153 -12.13 -15.92 -37.34
C LEU A 153 -12.33 -17.45 -37.31
N GLY A 154 -12.64 -18.01 -36.11
CA GLY A 154 -12.82 -19.45 -35.90
C GLY A 154 -11.53 -20.20 -35.67
N ILE A 155 -10.43 -19.49 -35.41
CA ILE A 155 -9.14 -20.09 -35.05
C ILE A 155 -9.22 -20.50 -33.58
N ASP A 156 -8.82 -21.74 -33.27
CA ASP A 156 -8.72 -22.20 -31.89
C ASP A 156 -7.54 -21.52 -31.18
N ILE A 157 -7.88 -20.67 -30.22
CA ILE A 157 -6.93 -19.90 -29.42
C ILE A 157 -6.62 -20.54 -28.07
N THR A 158 -7.14 -21.73 -27.78
CA THR A 158 -7.00 -22.38 -26.46
C THR A 158 -5.54 -22.55 -26.07
N SER A 159 -4.68 -22.99 -26.98
CA SER A 159 -3.24 -23.15 -26.73
C SER A 159 -2.53 -21.81 -26.50
N LEU A 160 -2.95 -20.76 -27.20
CA LEU A 160 -2.39 -19.41 -27.01
C LEU A 160 -2.79 -18.82 -25.66
N ILE A 161 -4.07 -19.00 -25.25
CA ILE A 161 -4.54 -18.58 -23.92
C ILE A 161 -3.82 -19.36 -22.83
N ALA A 162 -3.67 -20.69 -22.99
CA ALA A 162 -2.93 -21.52 -22.03
C ALA A 162 -1.48 -21.04 -21.87
N GLY A 163 -0.78 -20.78 -22.98
CA GLY A 163 0.59 -20.26 -22.97
C GLY A 163 0.70 -18.89 -22.30
N LEU A 164 -0.23 -17.98 -22.61
CA LEU A 164 -0.31 -16.66 -21.94
C LEU A 164 -0.63 -16.80 -20.47
N GLY A 165 -1.48 -17.76 -20.08
CA GLY A 165 -1.81 -18.05 -18.68
C GLY A 165 -0.58 -18.50 -17.88
N ILE A 166 0.19 -19.44 -18.41
CA ILE A 166 1.45 -19.91 -17.78
C ILE A 166 2.45 -18.75 -17.68
N GLY A 167 2.63 -17.99 -18.77
CA GLY A 167 3.49 -16.81 -18.78
C GLY A 167 3.03 -15.76 -17.77
N GLY A 168 1.72 -15.57 -17.62
CA GLY A 168 1.12 -14.67 -16.63
C GLY A 168 1.42 -15.09 -15.19
N ILE A 169 1.36 -16.40 -14.89
CA ILE A 169 1.73 -16.95 -13.57
C ILE A 169 3.22 -16.65 -13.29
N ALA A 170 4.10 -16.87 -14.25
CA ALA A 170 5.54 -16.60 -14.09
C ALA A 170 5.80 -15.11 -13.78
N VAL A 171 5.12 -14.20 -14.49
CA VAL A 171 5.20 -12.74 -14.24
C VAL A 171 4.61 -12.38 -12.88
N ALA A 172 3.48 -12.99 -12.48
CA ALA A 172 2.87 -12.73 -11.17
C ALA A 172 3.81 -13.14 -10.02
N LEU A 173 4.46 -14.31 -10.11
CA LEU A 173 5.44 -14.76 -9.13
C LEU A 173 6.66 -13.82 -9.06
N ALA A 174 7.13 -13.34 -10.22
CA ALA A 174 8.24 -12.39 -10.26
C ALA A 174 7.90 -11.02 -9.61
N LEU A 175 6.63 -10.61 -9.66
CA LEU A 175 6.14 -9.34 -9.09
C LEU A 175 5.57 -9.49 -7.68
N GLN A 176 5.50 -10.71 -7.12
CA GLN A 176 4.83 -11.00 -5.85
C GLN A 176 5.30 -10.09 -4.71
N ASN A 177 6.62 -9.91 -4.55
CA ASN A 177 7.17 -9.08 -3.47
C ASN A 177 6.81 -7.59 -3.65
N VAL A 178 6.82 -7.10 -4.89
CA VAL A 178 6.44 -5.70 -5.19
C VAL A 178 4.97 -5.45 -4.87
N LEU A 179 4.11 -6.40 -5.24
CA LEU A 179 2.68 -6.33 -4.91
C LEU A 179 2.45 -6.48 -3.41
N GLY A 180 3.21 -7.35 -2.73
CA GLY A 180 3.19 -7.50 -1.28
C GLY A 180 3.48 -6.17 -0.56
N ASP A 181 4.56 -5.49 -0.94
CA ASP A 181 4.91 -4.17 -0.38
C ASP A 181 3.82 -3.12 -0.65
N LEU A 182 3.20 -3.13 -1.84
CA LEU A 182 2.12 -2.23 -2.19
C LEU A 182 0.89 -2.45 -1.29
N PHE A 183 0.43 -3.69 -1.14
CA PHE A 183 -0.69 -4.02 -0.26
C PHE A 183 -0.39 -3.72 1.20
N SER A 184 0.84 -3.97 1.64
CA SER A 184 1.31 -3.62 2.97
C SER A 184 1.27 -2.10 3.20
N SER A 185 1.65 -1.30 2.18
CA SER A 185 1.51 0.16 2.26
C SER A 185 0.05 0.60 2.48
N PHE A 186 -0.89 -0.02 1.78
CA PHE A 186 -2.31 0.25 2.02
C PHE A 186 -2.74 -0.14 3.44
N ALA A 187 -2.35 -1.33 3.91
CA ALA A 187 -2.65 -1.77 5.28
C ALA A 187 -2.10 -0.79 6.32
N LEU A 188 -0.83 -0.37 6.19
CA LEU A 188 -0.22 0.62 7.08
C LEU A 188 -0.97 1.97 7.07
N HIS A 189 -1.51 2.38 5.92
CA HIS A 189 -2.25 3.63 5.80
C HIS A 189 -3.65 3.56 6.42
N PHE A 190 -4.34 2.42 6.31
CA PHE A 190 -5.70 2.24 6.84
C PHE A 190 -5.70 1.86 8.32
N ASP A 191 -4.90 0.88 8.72
CA ASP A 191 -4.87 0.36 10.10
C ASP A 191 -4.04 1.24 11.04
N LYS A 192 -3.10 2.03 10.50
CA LYS A 192 -2.22 2.95 11.22
C LYS A 192 -1.63 2.34 12.50
N PRO A 193 -0.91 1.24 12.42
CA PRO A 193 -0.24 0.68 13.58
C PRO A 193 0.78 1.67 14.16
N PHE A 194 1.35 2.53 13.31
CA PHE A 194 2.18 3.67 13.64
C PHE A 194 1.97 4.80 12.61
N GLU A 195 2.36 6.01 12.96
CA GLU A 195 2.29 7.21 12.11
C GLU A 195 3.67 7.85 11.98
N VAL A 196 3.81 8.80 11.05
CA VAL A 196 5.03 9.61 10.93
C VAL A 196 5.22 10.41 12.23
N GLY A 197 6.41 10.33 12.81
CA GLY A 197 6.76 10.93 14.11
C GLY A 197 6.67 9.96 15.29
N ASP A 198 6.16 8.74 15.11
CA ASP A 198 6.15 7.72 16.16
C ASP A 198 7.52 7.09 16.34
N TYR A 199 7.92 6.85 17.60
CA TYR A 199 9.06 6.02 17.91
C TYR A 199 8.66 4.56 17.99
N ILE A 200 9.23 3.74 17.11
CA ILE A 200 8.93 2.31 16.98
C ILE A 200 10.18 1.45 17.14
N VAL A 201 9.97 0.22 17.62
CA VAL A 201 11.01 -0.82 17.72
C VAL A 201 10.58 -2.02 16.89
N ILE A 202 11.48 -2.49 16.01
CA ILE A 202 11.25 -3.57 15.04
C ILE A 202 12.46 -4.50 15.07
N GLY A 203 12.34 -5.64 15.75
CA GLY A 203 13.48 -6.54 15.96
C GLY A 203 14.68 -5.80 16.58
N PRO A 204 15.88 -5.80 15.94
CA PRO A 204 17.05 -5.11 16.46
C PRO A 204 17.06 -3.60 16.16
N HIS A 205 16.14 -3.11 15.34
CA HIS A 205 16.10 -1.73 14.87
C HIS A 205 15.10 -0.90 15.66
N SER A 206 15.44 0.36 15.91
CA SER A 206 14.54 1.31 16.56
C SER A 206 14.78 2.72 16.05
N GLY A 207 13.71 3.53 16.02
CA GLY A 207 13.82 4.91 15.58
C GLY A 207 12.48 5.60 15.39
N ILE A 208 12.54 6.83 14.91
CA ILE A 208 11.37 7.67 14.63
C ILE A 208 10.98 7.51 13.15
N VAL A 209 9.72 7.22 12.89
CA VAL A 209 9.18 7.11 11.53
C VAL A 209 9.25 8.47 10.84
N GLN A 210 10.02 8.55 9.75
CA GLN A 210 10.19 9.77 8.96
C GLN A 210 9.21 9.83 7.78
N LYS A 211 9.04 8.69 7.11
CA LYS A 211 8.21 8.62 5.91
C LYS A 211 7.71 7.20 5.67
N ILE A 212 6.43 7.07 5.37
CA ILE A 212 5.82 5.85 4.87
C ILE A 212 5.65 6.02 3.36
N GLY A 213 6.41 5.23 2.58
CA GLY A 213 6.35 5.22 1.12
C GLY A 213 5.50 4.08 0.58
N ILE A 214 5.40 3.98 -0.74
CA ILE A 214 4.61 2.92 -1.41
C ILE A 214 5.24 1.54 -1.21
N LYS A 215 6.57 1.44 -1.20
CA LYS A 215 7.30 0.18 -1.06
C LYS A 215 8.00 0.06 0.30
N THR A 216 8.55 1.17 0.81
CA THR A 216 9.40 1.18 1.99
C THR A 216 9.00 2.28 2.93
N THR A 217 9.19 2.02 4.23
CA THR A 217 9.12 3.01 5.31
C THR A 217 10.54 3.38 5.74
N ARG A 218 10.77 4.65 6.00
CA ARG A 218 12.04 5.21 6.47
C ARG A 218 11.92 5.58 7.94
N ILE A 219 12.85 5.10 8.74
CA ILE A 219 12.97 5.44 10.16
C ILE A 219 14.33 6.06 10.41
N MET A 220 14.38 7.07 11.28
CA MET A 220 15.60 7.70 11.76
C MET A 220 15.99 7.05 13.08
N ALA A 221 17.10 6.35 13.10
CA ALA A 221 17.63 5.76 14.32
C ALA A 221 18.14 6.82 15.29
N LEU A 222 18.32 6.45 16.56
CA LEU A 222 18.80 7.37 17.60
C LEU A 222 20.23 7.88 17.33
N GLN A 223 21.03 7.12 16.57
CA GLN A 223 22.39 7.50 16.20
C GLN A 223 22.44 8.43 14.98
N GLY A 224 21.28 8.66 14.32
CA GLY A 224 21.13 9.58 13.20
C GLY A 224 21.14 8.94 11.81
N GLU A 225 21.35 7.64 11.70
CA GLU A 225 21.24 6.93 10.41
C GLU A 225 19.79 6.71 10.00
N GLU A 226 19.55 6.73 8.69
CA GLU A 226 18.26 6.35 8.12
C GLU A 226 18.23 4.84 7.86
N ILE A 227 17.25 4.16 8.44
CA ILE A 227 16.97 2.75 8.18
C ILE A 227 15.78 2.67 7.24
N VAL A 228 15.95 1.92 6.13
CA VAL A 228 14.90 1.73 5.12
C VAL A 228 14.41 0.29 5.19
N ILE A 229 13.14 0.11 5.54
CA ILE A 229 12.53 -1.20 5.76
C ILE A 229 11.39 -1.38 4.75
N SER A 230 11.22 -2.59 4.20
CA SER A 230 10.10 -2.89 3.31
C SER A 230 8.77 -2.86 4.07
N ASN A 231 7.71 -2.40 3.42
CA ASN A 231 6.39 -2.35 4.06
C ASN A 231 5.86 -3.75 4.36
N GLN A 232 6.21 -4.73 3.53
CA GLN A 232 5.84 -6.13 3.74
C GLN A 232 6.50 -6.69 5.01
N GLU A 233 7.75 -6.37 5.27
CA GLU A 233 8.45 -6.77 6.49
C GLU A 233 7.78 -6.15 7.71
N LEU A 234 7.42 -4.86 7.67
CA LEU A 234 6.74 -4.17 8.76
C LEU A 234 5.37 -4.78 9.09
N THR A 235 4.60 -5.17 8.08
CA THR A 235 3.27 -5.77 8.31
C THR A 235 3.32 -7.23 8.75
N SER A 236 4.44 -7.93 8.51
CA SER A 236 4.63 -9.33 8.90
C SER A 236 5.37 -9.52 10.22
N THR A 237 5.94 -8.46 10.79
CA THR A 237 6.73 -8.52 12.03
C THR A 237 6.02 -7.85 13.22
N ARG A 238 6.51 -8.12 14.43
CA ARG A 238 5.99 -7.45 15.62
C ARG A 238 6.60 -6.07 15.76
N ILE A 239 5.75 -5.05 15.89
CA ILE A 239 6.15 -3.66 16.08
C ILE A 239 5.75 -3.22 17.48
N GLN A 240 6.67 -2.60 18.21
CA GLN A 240 6.38 -1.92 19.46
C GLN A 240 6.30 -0.42 19.19
N ASN A 241 5.13 0.18 19.39
CA ASN A 241 4.92 1.62 19.24
C ASN A 241 4.90 2.29 20.61
N PHE A 242 5.94 3.04 20.92
CA PHE A 242 6.09 3.72 22.21
C PHE A 242 5.30 5.04 22.30
N LYS A 243 4.87 5.61 21.18
CA LYS A 243 4.03 6.81 21.18
C LYS A 243 2.59 6.53 21.66
N LYS A 244 2.08 5.34 21.35
CA LYS A 244 0.74 4.89 21.78
C LYS A 244 0.69 4.41 23.23
N MET A 245 1.80 4.46 23.94
CA MET A 245 1.88 4.04 25.33
C MET A 245 1.24 5.09 26.25
N GLU A 246 0.22 4.71 26.98
CA GLU A 246 -0.47 5.58 27.96
C GLU A 246 0.32 5.69 29.26
N GLU A 247 0.84 4.57 29.75
CA GLU A 247 1.64 4.50 30.96
C GLU A 247 2.93 3.71 30.71
N ARG A 248 4.05 4.22 31.21
CA ARG A 248 5.34 3.55 31.20
C ARG A 248 5.57 2.82 32.51
N ARG A 249 5.65 1.49 32.46
CA ARG A 249 6.02 0.67 33.61
C ARG A 249 7.52 0.76 33.87
N ILE A 250 7.89 1.16 35.08
CA ILE A 250 9.28 1.19 35.55
C ILE A 250 9.46 0.14 36.61
N CYS A 251 10.52 -0.62 36.49
CA CYS A 251 10.95 -1.59 37.48
C CYS A 251 12.43 -1.36 37.75
N PHE A 252 12.79 -1.20 39.01
CA PHE A 252 14.20 -1.12 39.44
C PHE A 252 14.37 -1.78 40.79
N SER A 253 15.61 -2.19 41.08
CA SER A 253 15.94 -2.87 42.32
C SER A 253 17.05 -2.11 43.03
N PHE A 254 17.05 -2.18 44.37
CA PHE A 254 18.16 -1.69 45.20
C PHE A 254 18.35 -2.65 46.38
N GLY A 255 19.55 -2.65 46.93
CA GLY A 255 19.91 -3.47 48.07
C GLY A 255 20.25 -2.65 49.33
N VAL A 256 19.94 -3.16 50.50
CA VAL A 256 20.39 -2.64 51.79
C VAL A 256 21.27 -3.67 52.49
N VAL A 257 22.12 -3.20 53.40
CA VAL A 257 23.07 -4.06 54.12
C VAL A 257 22.37 -5.06 55.05
N TYR A 258 23.01 -6.19 55.33
CA TYR A 258 22.49 -7.21 56.23
C TYR A 258 22.38 -6.78 57.70
N GLU A 259 23.20 -5.81 58.11
CA GLU A 259 23.28 -5.24 59.47
C GLU A 259 22.06 -4.34 59.79
N ILE A 260 21.16 -4.10 58.87
CA ILE A 260 19.95 -3.31 59.09
C ILE A 260 19.03 -4.00 60.08
N SER A 261 18.44 -3.23 61.02
CA SER A 261 17.45 -3.79 61.96
C SER A 261 16.17 -4.19 61.23
N SER A 262 15.49 -5.25 61.70
CA SER A 262 14.22 -5.71 61.15
C SER A 262 13.14 -4.63 61.18
N GLU A 263 13.19 -3.70 62.12
CA GLU A 263 12.26 -2.58 62.21
C GLU A 263 12.46 -1.59 61.07
N LYS A 264 13.73 -1.17 60.80
CA LYS A 264 14.07 -0.30 59.67
C LYS A 264 13.75 -0.99 58.33
N LEU A 265 14.05 -2.29 58.19
CA LEU A 265 13.79 -3.08 57.03
C LEU A 265 12.27 -3.06 56.63
N LYS A 266 11.42 -3.22 57.61
CA LYS A 266 9.94 -3.20 57.43
C LYS A 266 9.41 -1.81 57.03
N GLN A 267 10.11 -0.73 57.36
CA GLN A 267 9.70 0.64 57.02
C GLN A 267 10.05 1.02 55.55
N ILE A 268 10.96 0.32 54.91
CA ILE A 268 11.43 0.65 53.56
C ILE A 268 10.32 0.74 52.55
N PRO A 269 9.37 -0.24 52.43
CA PRO A 269 8.27 -0.15 51.50
C PRO A 269 7.43 1.11 51.65
N GLU A 270 7.08 1.49 52.87
CA GLU A 270 6.29 2.68 53.19
C GLU A 270 7.02 3.98 52.84
N ILE A 271 8.33 4.03 53.03
CA ILE A 271 9.19 5.18 52.67
C ILE A 271 9.17 5.36 51.17
N ILE A 272 9.37 4.27 50.41
CA ILE A 272 9.40 4.27 48.94
C ILE A 272 8.04 4.68 48.40
N GLU A 273 6.95 4.13 48.94
CA GLU A 273 5.58 4.49 48.54
C GLU A 273 5.31 6.00 48.70
N LYS A 274 5.65 6.57 49.86
CA LYS A 274 5.48 8.01 50.12
C LYS A 274 6.28 8.88 49.16
N ILE A 275 7.50 8.49 48.82
CA ILE A 275 8.36 9.21 47.87
C ILE A 275 7.73 9.22 46.50
N ILE A 276 7.24 8.05 46.04
CA ILE A 276 6.70 7.85 44.69
C ILE A 276 5.35 8.53 44.54
N GLN A 277 4.46 8.41 45.53
CA GLN A 277 3.10 9.00 45.47
C GLN A 277 3.09 10.54 45.53
N ASN A 278 4.21 11.17 45.86
CA ASN A 278 4.30 12.65 45.90
C ASN A 278 4.27 13.33 44.52
N ASN A 279 4.19 12.57 43.44
CA ASN A 279 4.11 13.10 42.06
C ASN A 279 2.83 12.61 41.39
N LYS A 280 2.00 13.57 40.89
CA LYS A 280 0.70 13.29 40.26
C LYS A 280 0.75 12.46 38.97
N LEU A 281 1.89 12.45 38.30
CA LEU A 281 2.09 11.67 37.07
C LEU A 281 2.45 10.21 37.35
N ILE A 282 2.59 9.82 38.64
CA ILE A 282 3.04 8.49 39.00
C ILE A 282 1.92 7.72 39.68
N ARG A 283 1.73 6.51 39.26
CA ARG A 283 0.94 5.49 39.95
C ARG A 283 1.87 4.45 40.56
N PHE A 284 1.94 4.42 41.89
CA PHE A 284 2.69 3.40 42.62
C PHE A 284 2.01 2.04 42.45
N ASP A 285 2.81 0.98 42.28
CA ASP A 285 2.33 -0.40 42.24
C ASP A 285 2.78 -1.16 43.49
N ARG A 286 4.11 -1.32 43.67
CA ARG A 286 4.65 -2.04 44.82
C ARG A 286 6.12 -1.71 45.10
N ALA A 287 6.50 -1.94 46.35
CA ALA A 287 7.88 -2.02 46.80
C ALA A 287 7.97 -3.21 47.75
N HIS A 288 8.71 -4.25 47.40
CA HIS A 288 8.79 -5.46 48.18
C HIS A 288 10.25 -5.91 48.43
N PHE A 289 10.50 -6.46 49.60
CA PHE A 289 11.70 -7.26 49.86
C PHE A 289 11.54 -8.60 49.11
N VAL A 290 12.47 -8.91 48.21
CA VAL A 290 12.29 -10.04 47.27
C VAL A 290 13.26 -11.19 47.50
N LYS A 291 14.48 -10.89 47.96
CA LYS A 291 15.45 -11.98 48.24
C LYS A 291 16.61 -11.52 49.12
N PHE A 292 17.25 -12.51 49.75
CA PHE A 292 18.59 -12.40 50.29
C PHE A 292 19.59 -12.64 49.17
N ASP A 293 20.38 -11.62 48.82
CA ASP A 293 21.41 -11.69 47.77
C ASP A 293 22.79 -11.81 48.42
N ASP A 294 23.86 -12.05 47.61
CA ASP A 294 25.21 -12.33 48.12
C ASP A 294 25.72 -11.27 49.10
N SER A 295 25.43 -10.00 48.88
CA SER A 295 25.90 -8.89 49.73
C SER A 295 24.80 -7.90 50.09
N ALA A 296 23.51 -8.24 49.88
CA ALA A 296 22.41 -7.31 50.05
C ALA A 296 21.08 -7.99 50.36
N LEU A 297 20.22 -7.27 51.08
CA LEU A 297 18.79 -7.51 51.17
C LEU A 297 18.11 -6.75 50.05
N LEU A 298 17.59 -7.46 49.01
CA LEU A 298 17.16 -6.85 47.75
C LEU A 298 15.68 -6.47 47.80
N PHE A 299 15.38 -5.26 47.35
CA PHE A 299 14.05 -4.74 47.16
C PHE A 299 13.77 -4.49 45.68
N ASP A 300 12.57 -4.86 45.21
CA ASP A 300 12.06 -4.48 43.91
C ASP A 300 10.98 -3.41 44.05
N VAL A 301 11.07 -2.39 43.22
CA VAL A 301 10.13 -1.28 43.16
C VAL A 301 9.54 -1.19 41.77
N VAL A 302 8.21 -1.14 41.73
CA VAL A 302 7.45 -1.01 40.48
C VAL A 302 6.50 0.17 40.57
N TYR A 303 6.49 1.00 39.56
CA TYR A 303 5.56 2.10 39.42
C TYR A 303 5.31 2.42 37.93
N TYR A 304 4.28 3.18 37.67
CA TYR A 304 3.89 3.60 36.32
C TYR A 304 3.94 5.11 36.19
N ILE A 305 4.44 5.60 35.07
CA ILE A 305 4.46 7.03 34.72
C ILE A 305 3.47 7.25 33.59
N SER A 306 2.49 8.14 33.78
CA SER A 306 1.48 8.50 32.79
C SER A 306 2.06 9.46 31.74
N SER A 307 3.06 9.01 31.01
CA SER A 307 3.72 9.75 29.92
C SER A 307 4.44 8.82 28.96
N SER A 308 4.27 9.07 27.66
CA SER A 308 5.04 8.39 26.60
C SER A 308 6.42 9.02 26.39
N GLU A 309 6.64 10.25 26.87
CA GLU A 309 7.88 11.01 26.66
C GLU A 309 9.05 10.45 27.47
N TYR A 310 10.11 10.04 26.76
CA TYR A 310 11.29 9.42 27.39
C TYR A 310 12.02 10.36 28.35
N THR A 311 12.13 11.64 28.01
CA THR A 311 12.81 12.65 28.85
C THR A 311 12.07 12.86 30.16
N VAL A 312 10.74 12.94 30.13
CA VAL A 312 9.90 13.05 31.34
C VAL A 312 10.11 11.86 32.26
N TYR A 313 10.12 10.64 31.69
CA TYR A 313 10.43 9.43 32.46
C TYR A 313 11.80 9.54 33.14
N ARG A 314 12.86 9.93 32.40
CA ARG A 314 14.22 9.98 32.96
C ARG A 314 14.34 11.00 34.07
N GLN A 315 13.72 12.16 33.93
CA GLN A 315 13.71 13.21 34.96
C GLN A 315 13.00 12.73 36.23
N ILE A 316 11.79 12.21 36.09
CA ILE A 316 11.01 11.70 37.22
C ILE A 316 11.75 10.57 37.94
N HIS A 317 12.32 9.62 37.20
CA HIS A 317 13.07 8.51 37.77
C HIS A 317 14.29 8.99 38.55
N GLN A 318 15.04 9.95 38.00
CA GLN A 318 16.19 10.56 38.68
C GLN A 318 15.77 11.27 39.98
N GLU A 319 14.67 12.04 39.96
CA GLU A 319 14.16 12.69 41.18
C GLU A 319 13.77 11.68 42.26
N ILE A 320 13.15 10.57 41.88
CA ILE A 320 12.83 9.49 42.83
C ILE A 320 14.09 8.93 43.44
N LEU A 321 15.12 8.61 42.66
CA LEU A 321 16.37 8.06 43.16
C LEU A 321 17.08 9.02 44.10
N PHE A 322 17.09 10.34 43.84
CA PHE A 322 17.64 11.34 44.76
C PHE A 322 16.86 11.35 46.07
N LYS A 323 15.52 11.39 46.02
CA LYS A 323 14.72 11.39 47.25
C LYS A 323 14.89 10.10 48.08
N ILE A 324 15.02 8.97 47.42
CA ILE A 324 15.31 7.70 48.12
C ILE A 324 16.64 7.81 48.85
N LYS A 325 17.68 8.33 48.17
CA LYS A 325 19.00 8.52 48.78
C LYS A 325 18.96 9.45 49.99
N GLU A 326 18.30 10.62 49.87
CA GLU A 326 18.12 11.57 50.95
C GLU A 326 17.37 11.02 52.15
N GLU A 327 16.24 10.31 51.92
CA GLU A 327 15.44 9.73 53.02
C GLU A 327 16.16 8.55 53.71
N PHE A 328 16.92 7.76 52.96
CA PHE A 328 17.73 6.69 53.52
C PHE A 328 18.87 7.23 54.40
N GLU A 329 19.49 8.32 53.98
CA GLU A 329 20.53 9.01 54.82
C GLU A 329 19.91 9.55 56.09
N LYS A 330 18.77 10.24 56.05
CA LYS A 330 18.10 10.76 57.26
C LYS A 330 17.68 9.66 58.23
N LYS A 331 17.40 8.45 57.74
CA LYS A 331 16.94 7.31 58.55
C LYS A 331 18.10 6.33 58.87
N GLU A 332 19.31 6.70 58.47
CA GLU A 332 20.50 5.83 58.62
C GLU A 332 20.27 4.41 58.04
N ILE A 333 19.61 4.34 56.87
CA ILE A 333 19.46 3.12 56.09
C ILE A 333 20.66 3.06 55.12
N VAL A 334 21.53 2.08 55.28
CA VAL A 334 22.74 1.95 54.48
C VAL A 334 22.46 1.10 53.26
N MET A 335 22.73 1.66 52.07
CA MET A 335 22.66 0.88 50.82
C MET A 335 23.83 -0.09 50.74
N ALA A 336 23.52 -1.30 50.27
CA ALA A 336 24.54 -2.34 50.14
C ALA A 336 25.48 -2.06 48.98
N TYR A 337 26.72 -2.40 49.18
CA TYR A 337 27.77 -2.47 48.15
C TYR A 337 28.46 -3.83 48.23
N PRO A 338 29.07 -4.33 47.15
CA PRO A 338 29.75 -5.63 47.17
C PRO A 338 30.74 -5.71 48.29
N THR A 339 30.59 -6.70 49.20
CA THR A 339 31.45 -6.92 50.36
C THR A 339 32.08 -8.29 50.26
N GLN A 340 33.32 -8.40 50.78
CA GLN A 340 34.02 -9.67 50.93
C GLN A 340 34.67 -9.73 52.30
N THR A 341 34.58 -10.88 52.95
CA THR A 341 35.32 -11.15 54.19
C THR A 341 36.64 -11.83 53.83
N LEU A 342 37.77 -11.18 54.18
CA LEU A 342 39.08 -11.71 53.96
C LEU A 342 39.65 -12.26 55.29
N TYR A 343 39.95 -13.56 55.29
CA TYR A 343 40.69 -14.18 56.40
C TYR A 343 42.19 -14.15 56.07
N VAL A 344 42.94 -13.27 56.74
CA VAL A 344 44.40 -13.16 56.56
C VAL A 344 45.08 -14.01 57.64
N GLN A 345 45.74 -15.10 57.22
CA GLN A 345 46.61 -15.87 58.13
C GLN A 345 48.07 -15.33 58.06
N ASP A 346 48.56 -14.81 59.17
CA ASP A 346 49.93 -14.40 59.25
C ASP A 346 50.82 -15.62 59.60
N ASN A 347 51.56 -16.15 58.63
CA ASN A 347 52.44 -17.30 58.76
C ASN A 347 53.85 -16.84 59.18
N SER A 348 54.10 -15.64 59.75
CA SER A 348 55.38 -15.12 60.12
C SER A 348 55.97 -15.64 61.45
N LYS A 349 55.33 -16.68 62.03
CA LYS A 349 55.90 -17.39 63.24
C LYS A 349 56.09 -18.87 62.90
N SER A 350 57.18 -19.19 62.25
CA SER A 350 57.83 -20.50 62.30
C SER A 350 59.34 -20.32 62.66
#